data_efcf1d5e2ab7aafec86b1a87dfdf7f64
#
_entry.id   efcf1d5e2ab7aafec86b1a87dfdf7f64
#
_cell.length_a   1.000
_cell.length_b   1.000
_cell.length_c   1.000
_cell.angle_alpha   90.00
_cell.angle_beta   90.00
_cell.angle_gamma   90.00
#
_symmetry.space_group_name_H-M   'P 1'
#
loop_
_entity.id
_entity.type
_entity.pdbx_description
1 polymer ?
#
loop_
_entity_poly.entity_id
_entity_poly.type
_entity_poly.pdbx_seq_one_letter_code
_entity_poly.pdbx_strand_id
1 'polypeptide(L)'
;MAVRIRLSRGGSKKRPFYKVVAADQRAPRDGRFIERLGSYNPLLPQDHQDRLVLDTEKVKAWLAKGAEPTERLQKIFANLGLCAAPKIANQPKKSAPKAKALERIKEKEEKARAAAEAEAAAKAEAEAATSEAEA
;
A
#
# COMPACT_ATOMS: atom_id res chain seq x y z
N MET A 1 -7.84 -10.74 29.64
CA MET A 1 -6.55 -10.88 28.93
C MET A 1 -6.72 -10.31 27.52
N ALA A 2 -5.87 -9.36 27.11
CA ALA A 2 -5.91 -8.83 25.75
C ALA A 2 -5.13 -9.75 24.82
N VAL A 3 -5.83 -10.37 23.86
CA VAL A 3 -5.23 -11.24 22.85
C VAL A 3 -4.94 -10.43 21.61
N ARG A 4 -3.73 -10.56 21.06
CA ARG A 4 -3.33 -9.95 19.78
C ARG A 4 -2.99 -10.98 18.72
N ILE A 5 -3.43 -10.71 17.50
CA ILE A 5 -2.98 -11.46 16.33
C ILE A 5 -1.73 -10.77 15.80
N ARG A 6 -0.60 -11.48 15.80
CA ARG A 6 0.71 -10.93 15.46
C ARG A 6 1.57 -11.90 14.66
N LEU A 7 2.66 -11.39 14.12
CA LEU A 7 3.68 -12.16 13.42
C LEU A 7 4.77 -12.58 14.42
N SER A 8 4.99 -13.88 14.56
CA SER A 8 6.14 -14.45 15.25
C SER A 8 7.20 -14.80 14.22
N ARG A 9 8.44 -14.35 14.43
CA ARG A 9 9.53 -14.57 13.48
C ARG A 9 10.16 -15.95 13.71
N GLY A 10 10.42 -16.64 12.59
CA GLY A 10 11.24 -17.85 12.53
C GLY A 10 12.25 -17.75 11.38
N GLY A 11 12.97 -18.83 11.13
CA GLY A 11 13.96 -18.91 10.06
C GLY A 11 15.32 -18.31 10.42
N SER A 12 16.24 -18.32 9.46
CA SER A 12 17.62 -17.85 9.63
C SER A 12 17.77 -16.32 9.43
N LYS A 13 18.98 -15.79 9.68
CA LYS A 13 19.29 -14.35 9.61
C LYS A 13 18.90 -13.70 8.27
N LYS A 14 19.17 -14.35 7.14
CA LYS A 14 18.89 -13.83 5.78
C LYS A 14 17.61 -14.40 5.15
N ARG A 15 16.95 -15.39 5.79
CA ARG A 15 15.72 -16.00 5.30
C ARG A 15 14.64 -15.97 6.38
N PRO A 16 14.03 -14.81 6.64
CA PRO A 16 12.97 -14.67 7.63
C PRO A 16 11.69 -15.37 7.13
N PHE A 17 11.06 -16.06 8.05
CA PHE A 17 9.75 -16.67 7.89
C PHE A 17 8.88 -16.26 9.07
N TYR A 18 7.62 -16.00 8.85
CA TYR A 18 6.72 -15.54 9.90
C TYR A 18 5.55 -16.50 10.07
N LYS A 19 5.22 -16.77 11.34
CA LYS A 19 3.99 -17.46 11.73
C LYS A 19 2.98 -16.41 12.13
N VAL A 20 1.75 -16.50 11.61
CA VAL A 20 0.63 -15.68 12.09
C VAL A 20 0.05 -16.40 13.30
N VAL A 21 0.05 -15.76 14.45
CA VAL A 21 -0.34 -16.38 15.72
C VAL A 21 -1.25 -15.48 16.54
N ALA A 22 -2.19 -16.09 17.26
CA ALA A 22 -2.92 -15.46 18.36
C ALA A 22 -2.11 -15.63 19.64
N ALA A 23 -1.75 -14.54 20.29
CA ALA A 23 -0.94 -14.57 21.50
C ALA A 23 -1.39 -13.48 22.49
N ASP A 24 -1.08 -13.67 23.77
CA ASP A 24 -1.25 -12.63 24.78
C ASP A 24 -0.39 -11.41 24.43
N GLN A 25 -0.94 -10.22 24.62
CA GLN A 25 -0.24 -8.95 24.37
C GLN A 25 1.06 -8.84 25.18
N ARG A 26 1.11 -9.40 26.37
CA ARG A 26 2.27 -9.36 27.27
C ARG A 26 3.38 -10.34 26.90
N ALA A 27 3.06 -11.39 26.12
CA ALA A 27 4.05 -12.38 25.71
C ALA A 27 5.08 -11.80 24.75
N PRO A 28 6.37 -12.20 24.80
CA PRO A 28 7.38 -11.76 23.85
C PRO A 28 7.03 -12.18 22.43
N ARG A 29 7.56 -11.47 21.40
CA ARG A 29 7.22 -11.65 19.99
C ARG A 29 7.32 -13.10 19.51
N ASP A 30 8.40 -13.79 19.86
CA ASP A 30 8.71 -15.14 19.41
C ASP A 30 8.48 -16.19 20.52
N GLY A 31 7.81 -15.77 21.60
CA GLY A 31 7.50 -16.61 22.75
C GLY A 31 6.24 -17.45 22.59
N ARG A 32 5.67 -17.83 23.73
CA ARG A 32 4.45 -18.64 23.80
C ARG A 32 3.30 -17.95 23.07
N PHE A 33 2.58 -18.69 22.27
CA PHE A 33 1.35 -18.28 21.60
C PHE A 33 0.21 -19.26 21.92
N ILE A 34 -1.01 -18.83 21.76
CA ILE A 34 -2.21 -19.63 22.07
C ILE A 34 -2.50 -20.55 20.88
N GLU A 35 -2.56 -19.98 19.66
CA GLU A 35 -2.89 -20.73 18.46
C GLU A 35 -2.16 -20.17 17.23
N ARG A 36 -1.78 -21.06 16.31
CA ARG A 36 -1.24 -20.69 15.01
C ARG A 36 -2.39 -20.57 14.00
N LEU A 37 -2.47 -19.42 13.34
CA LEU A 37 -3.51 -19.08 12.38
C LEU A 37 -3.03 -19.19 10.92
N GLY A 38 -1.70 -19.25 10.73
CA GLY A 38 -1.14 -19.33 9.40
C GLY A 38 0.35 -19.06 9.32
N SER A 39 0.81 -18.80 8.12
CA SER A 39 2.20 -18.46 7.81
C SER A 39 2.30 -17.34 6.79
N TYR A 40 3.36 -16.56 6.88
CA TYR A 40 3.68 -15.48 5.97
C TYR A 40 5.15 -15.52 5.59
N ASN A 41 5.42 -15.61 4.30
CA ASN A 41 6.77 -15.60 3.75
C ASN A 41 6.99 -14.33 2.91
N PRO A 42 7.76 -13.33 3.39
CA PRO A 42 7.97 -12.08 2.66
C PRO A 42 8.91 -12.22 1.45
N LEU A 43 9.67 -13.31 1.36
CA LEU A 43 10.65 -13.53 0.29
C LEU A 43 10.02 -13.96 -1.03
N LEU A 44 8.80 -14.49 -0.98
CA LEU A 44 8.08 -14.90 -2.18
C LEU A 44 7.44 -13.69 -2.88
N PRO A 45 7.26 -13.72 -4.21
CA PRO A 45 6.52 -12.71 -4.96
C PRO A 45 5.12 -12.48 -4.42
N GLN A 46 4.51 -11.33 -4.75
CA GLN A 46 3.19 -10.98 -4.19
C GLN A 46 2.09 -11.95 -4.65
N ASP A 47 2.19 -12.47 -5.84
CA ASP A 47 1.19 -13.33 -6.48
C ASP A 47 1.36 -14.82 -6.11
N HIS A 48 2.40 -15.18 -5.33
CA HIS A 48 2.66 -16.56 -4.97
C HIS A 48 1.69 -17.02 -3.87
N GLN A 49 1.04 -18.18 -4.09
CA GLN A 49 0.05 -18.73 -3.16
C GLN A 49 0.64 -19.03 -1.76
N ASP A 50 1.86 -19.55 -1.70
CA ASP A 50 2.52 -19.87 -0.42
C ASP A 50 3.07 -18.64 0.32
N ARG A 51 2.97 -17.43 -0.27
CA ARG A 51 3.39 -16.22 0.41
C ARG A 51 2.59 -15.97 1.68
N LEU A 52 1.28 -16.24 1.62
CA LEU A 52 0.37 -16.03 2.71
C LEU A 52 -0.62 -17.19 2.79
N VAL A 53 -0.39 -18.09 3.70
CA VAL A 53 -1.30 -19.18 4.00
C VAL A 53 -2.01 -18.86 5.31
N LEU A 54 -3.33 -18.67 5.26
CA LEU A 54 -4.16 -18.30 6.41
C LEU A 54 -5.37 -19.22 6.53
N ASP A 55 -5.64 -19.64 7.74
CA ASP A 55 -6.88 -20.28 8.12
C ASP A 55 -7.92 -19.19 8.43
N THR A 56 -8.74 -18.85 7.44
CA THR A 56 -9.70 -17.75 7.50
C THR A 56 -10.77 -17.97 8.57
N GLU A 57 -11.16 -19.23 8.84
CA GLU A 57 -12.15 -19.57 9.85
C GLU A 57 -11.63 -19.27 11.24
N LYS A 58 -10.39 -19.69 11.53
CA LYS A 58 -9.75 -19.40 12.82
C LYS A 58 -9.53 -17.91 13.01
N VAL A 59 -9.11 -17.18 11.97
CA VAL A 59 -8.94 -15.72 12.03
C VAL A 59 -10.26 -15.05 12.38
N LYS A 60 -11.36 -15.40 11.70
CA LYS A 60 -12.70 -14.86 11.99
C LYS A 60 -13.14 -15.18 13.43
N ALA A 61 -12.92 -16.41 13.90
CA ALA A 61 -13.27 -16.81 15.26
C ALA A 61 -12.51 -15.99 16.32
N TRP A 62 -11.22 -15.70 16.09
CA TRP A 62 -10.43 -14.87 17.00
C TRP A 62 -10.81 -13.39 16.94
N LEU A 63 -11.12 -12.86 15.77
CA LEU A 63 -11.65 -11.49 15.62
C LEU A 63 -12.99 -11.33 16.33
N ALA A 64 -13.89 -12.32 16.24
CA ALA A 64 -15.17 -12.33 16.95
C ALA A 64 -14.99 -12.40 18.47
N LYS A 65 -13.94 -13.06 18.96
CA LYS A 65 -13.55 -13.08 20.39
C LYS A 65 -12.88 -11.77 20.85
N GLY A 66 -12.70 -10.78 19.97
CA GLY A 66 -12.12 -9.48 20.29
C GLY A 66 -10.58 -9.45 20.23
N ALA A 67 -9.93 -10.36 19.51
CA ALA A 67 -8.49 -10.30 19.27
C ALA A 67 -8.13 -9.18 18.28
N GLU A 68 -7.20 -8.30 18.67
CA GLU A 68 -6.77 -7.18 17.86
C GLU A 68 -5.61 -7.58 16.92
N PRO A 69 -5.75 -7.43 15.59
CA PRO A 69 -4.63 -7.64 14.68
C PRO A 69 -3.64 -6.48 14.74
N THR A 70 -2.35 -6.77 14.59
CA THR A 70 -1.33 -5.73 14.39
C THR A 70 -1.55 -5.00 13.07
N GLU A 71 -1.13 -3.74 12.94
CA GLU A 71 -1.35 -2.90 11.74
C GLU A 71 -0.97 -3.61 10.43
N ARG A 72 0.13 -4.35 10.41
CA ARG A 72 0.55 -5.11 9.23
C ARG A 72 -0.46 -6.19 8.86
N LEU A 73 -0.94 -6.95 9.84
CA LEU A 73 -1.95 -7.98 9.62
C LEU A 73 -3.31 -7.38 9.32
N GLN A 74 -3.64 -6.24 9.93
CA GLN A 74 -4.88 -5.52 9.63
C GLN A 74 -4.95 -5.12 8.15
N LYS A 75 -3.85 -4.62 7.56
CA LYS A 75 -3.77 -4.34 6.12
C LYS A 75 -3.97 -5.60 5.28
N ILE A 76 -3.36 -6.72 5.66
CA ILE A 76 -3.51 -8.00 4.97
C ILE A 76 -4.95 -8.52 5.07
N PHE A 77 -5.53 -8.47 6.26
CA PHE A 77 -6.90 -8.92 6.51
C PHE A 77 -7.95 -8.03 5.82
N ALA A 78 -7.68 -6.72 5.70
CA ALA A 78 -8.52 -5.80 4.94
C ALA A 78 -8.53 -6.15 3.44
N ASN A 79 -7.39 -6.50 2.86
CA ASN A 79 -7.31 -6.95 1.47
C ASN A 79 -8.07 -8.27 1.23
N LEU A 80 -8.17 -9.11 2.26
CA LEU A 80 -8.96 -10.36 2.23
C LEU A 80 -10.43 -10.15 2.64
N GLY A 81 -10.85 -8.92 2.95
CA GLY A 81 -12.21 -8.61 3.38
C GLY A 81 -12.59 -9.12 4.79
N LEU A 82 -11.61 -9.47 5.63
CA LEU A 82 -11.85 -10.01 6.98
C LEU A 82 -12.04 -8.94 8.05
N CYS A 83 -11.46 -7.76 7.87
CA CYS A 83 -11.60 -6.63 8.79
C CYS A 83 -11.49 -5.28 8.07
N ALA A 84 -11.88 -4.20 8.76
CA ALA A 84 -11.73 -2.85 8.25
C ALA A 84 -10.25 -2.45 8.12
N ALA A 85 -9.93 -1.69 7.07
CA ALA A 85 -8.58 -1.16 6.88
C ALA A 85 -8.17 -0.25 8.05
N PRO A 86 -6.88 -0.22 8.43
CA PRO A 86 -6.41 0.67 9.47
C PRO A 86 -6.58 2.12 9.05
N LYS A 87 -7.07 2.96 9.95
CA LYS A 87 -7.15 4.41 9.73
C LYS A 87 -5.73 4.98 9.66
N ILE A 88 -5.31 5.39 8.48
CA ILE A 88 -4.03 6.07 8.29
C ILE A 88 -4.24 7.53 8.67
N ALA A 89 -3.57 8.00 9.72
CA ALA A 89 -3.56 9.41 10.06
C ALA A 89 -2.93 10.21 8.91
N ASN A 90 -3.60 11.29 8.47
CA ASN A 90 -3.05 12.22 7.51
C ASN A 90 -1.77 12.84 8.09
N GLN A 91 -0.62 12.33 7.66
CA GLN A 91 0.65 12.94 8.02
C GLN A 91 0.90 14.14 7.10
N PRO A 92 1.17 15.34 7.64
CA PRO A 92 1.55 16.48 6.83
C PRO A 92 2.81 16.12 6.04
N LYS A 93 2.78 16.33 4.72
CA LYS A 93 3.93 16.08 3.86
C LYS A 93 5.10 16.96 4.30
N LYS A 94 6.08 16.40 4.95
CA LYS A 94 7.30 17.14 5.40
C LYS A 94 8.08 17.77 4.24
N SER A 95 7.88 17.28 3.02
CA SER A 95 8.52 17.73 1.79
C SER A 95 7.58 18.52 0.87
N ALA A 96 6.62 19.27 1.42
CA ALA A 96 5.86 20.21 0.61
C ALA A 96 6.81 21.22 -0.04
N PRO A 97 6.73 21.44 -1.36
CA PRO A 97 7.61 22.38 -2.04
C PRO A 97 7.43 23.79 -1.45
N LYS A 98 8.53 24.48 -1.17
CA LYS A 98 8.52 25.86 -0.67
C LYS A 98 7.93 26.79 -1.75
N ALA A 99 7.44 27.99 -1.33
CA ALA A 99 6.82 28.96 -2.21
C ALA A 99 7.58 29.20 -3.54
N LYS A 100 8.88 29.37 -3.46
CA LYS A 100 9.76 29.53 -4.63
C LYS A 100 9.80 28.34 -5.60
N ALA A 101 9.57 27.12 -5.09
CA ALA A 101 9.47 25.92 -5.93
C ALA A 101 8.09 25.81 -6.59
N LEU A 102 7.04 26.26 -5.91
CA LEU A 102 5.69 26.34 -6.46
C LEU A 102 5.59 27.37 -7.59
N GLU A 103 6.26 28.52 -7.47
CA GLU A 103 6.35 29.52 -8.54
C GLU A 103 7.04 28.94 -9.79
N ARG A 104 8.17 28.25 -9.61
CA ARG A 104 8.86 27.59 -10.73
C ARG A 104 8.03 26.50 -11.43
N ILE A 105 7.22 25.78 -10.67
CA ILE A 105 6.32 24.77 -11.23
C ILE A 105 5.23 25.47 -12.04
N LYS A 106 4.61 26.52 -11.51
CA LYS A 106 3.61 27.31 -12.23
C LYS A 106 4.15 27.94 -13.50
N GLU A 107 5.34 28.55 -13.44
CA GLU A 107 6.00 29.10 -14.65
C GLU A 107 6.27 28.03 -15.73
N LYS A 108 6.68 26.82 -15.29
CA LYS A 108 6.88 25.70 -16.24
C LYS A 108 5.57 25.23 -16.85
N GLU A 109 4.52 25.16 -16.07
CA GLU A 109 3.19 24.76 -16.53
C GLU A 109 2.61 25.80 -17.49
N GLU A 110 2.76 27.10 -17.20
CA GLU A 110 2.34 28.18 -18.10
C GLU A 110 3.12 28.19 -19.42
N LYS A 111 4.45 28.01 -19.36
CA LYS A 111 5.30 27.89 -20.55
C LYS A 111 4.96 26.64 -21.37
N ALA A 112 4.69 25.53 -20.72
CA ALA A 112 4.29 24.29 -21.40
C ALA A 112 2.91 24.44 -22.05
N ARG A 113 1.98 25.13 -21.40
CA ARG A 113 0.64 25.41 -21.92
C ARG A 113 0.70 26.38 -23.10
N ALA A 114 1.48 27.47 -23.00
CA ALA A 114 1.68 28.40 -24.08
C ALA A 114 2.37 27.75 -25.29
N ALA A 115 3.35 26.87 -25.05
CA ALA A 115 3.99 26.11 -26.12
C ALA A 115 3.02 25.13 -26.81
N ALA A 116 2.18 24.45 -26.03
CA ALA A 116 1.16 23.54 -26.58
C ALA A 116 0.07 24.30 -27.40
N GLU A 117 -0.36 25.48 -26.94
CA GLU A 117 -1.29 26.34 -27.69
C GLU A 117 -0.65 26.87 -28.99
N ALA A 118 0.62 27.26 -28.94
CA ALA A 118 1.34 27.70 -30.14
C ALA A 118 1.53 26.56 -31.16
N GLU A 119 1.81 25.36 -30.68
CA GLU A 119 1.95 24.17 -31.54
C GLU A 119 0.59 23.73 -32.13
N ALA A 120 -0.50 23.84 -31.36
CA ALA A 120 -1.84 23.58 -31.85
C ALA A 120 -2.29 24.61 -32.89
N ALA A 121 -1.97 25.89 -32.69
CA ALA A 121 -2.26 26.95 -33.64
C ALA A 121 -1.46 26.77 -34.95
N ALA A 122 -0.17 26.42 -34.86
CA ALA A 122 0.67 26.15 -36.01
C ALA A 122 0.20 24.93 -36.82
N LYS A 123 -0.28 23.88 -36.14
CA LYS A 123 -0.89 22.72 -36.80
C LYS A 123 -2.21 23.06 -37.50
N ALA A 124 -3.05 23.90 -36.90
CA ALA A 124 -4.30 24.33 -37.47
C ALA A 124 -4.07 25.21 -38.73
N GLU A 125 -3.07 26.11 -38.75
CA GLU A 125 -2.66 26.87 -39.91
C GLU A 125 -2.07 26.00 -41.04
N ALA A 126 -1.29 24.99 -40.70
CA ALA A 126 -0.74 24.04 -41.64
C ALA A 126 -1.82 23.17 -42.30
N GLU A 127 -2.83 22.75 -41.56
CA GLU A 127 -3.98 21.99 -42.08
C GLU A 127 -4.88 22.88 -42.96
N ALA A 128 -5.08 24.15 -42.62
CA ALA A 128 -5.82 25.11 -43.45
C ALA A 128 -5.11 25.40 -44.76
N ALA A 129 -3.79 25.54 -44.72
CA ALA A 129 -3.00 25.79 -45.95
C ALA A 129 -2.96 24.59 -46.91
N THR A 130 -3.04 23.36 -46.39
CA THR A 130 -3.10 22.15 -47.25
C THR A 130 -4.47 21.94 -47.86
N SER A 131 -5.55 22.39 -47.23
CA SER A 131 -6.92 22.29 -47.77
C SER A 131 -7.21 23.32 -48.88
N GLU A 132 -6.51 24.48 -48.88
CA GLU A 132 -6.60 25.47 -50.00
C GLU A 132 -5.75 25.10 -51.23
N ALA A 133 -4.78 24.23 -51.09
CA ALA A 133 -3.94 23.78 -52.22
C ALA A 133 -4.53 22.60 -53.00
N GLU A 134 -5.58 21.96 -52.53
CA GLU A 134 -6.27 20.80 -53.16
C GLU A 134 -7.64 21.17 -53.77
N ALA A 135 -8.03 22.44 -53.72
CA ALA A 135 -9.21 22.98 -54.41
C ALA A 135 -8.79 23.79 -55.65
#